data_938ccbdd13524810d83c9a148f046e15
#
_entry.id   938ccbdd13524810d83c9a148f046e15
#
_cell.length_a   1.000
_cell.length_b   1.000
_cell.length_c   1.000
_cell.angle_alpha   90.00
_cell.angle_beta   90.00
_cell.angle_gamma   90.00
#
_symmetry.space_group_name_H-M   'P 1'
#
loop_
_entity.id
_entity.type
_entity.pdbx_description
1 polymer ?
#
loop_
_entity_poly.entity_id
_entity_poly.type
_entity_poly.pdbx_seq_one_letter_code
_entity_poly.pdbx_strand_id
1 'polypeptide(L)'
;MRVIAGSFRSRKLIAPRGSGTRPTSDRLRETLFNILAPRIAGCRFADLYAGTGAVGIEAISRGAEHVWFAERAEPALAAMRANLTALKIMQGFTVEERGTGALLERLAKLAMKSSEAAEPVRARELIDLVYLDPPWEAEAEYEKTMGLLGSARGRSILVPGAMVVAEHSSKVPLPERFGELVQTRTLKQGDAALSFYALAVE
;
A
#
# COMPACT_ATOMS: atom_id res chain seq x y z
N MET A 1 -13.49 13.48 -1.32
CA MET A 1 -12.73 12.46 -0.59
C MET A 1 -12.39 12.97 0.81
N ARG A 2 -12.38 12.15 1.83
CA ARG A 2 -12.10 12.50 3.24
C ARG A 2 -11.47 11.33 3.97
N VAL A 3 -10.82 11.57 5.11
CA VAL A 3 -10.40 10.54 6.05
C VAL A 3 -11.63 9.97 6.76
N ILE A 4 -11.74 8.65 6.84
CA ILE A 4 -12.95 7.96 7.29
C ILE A 4 -12.95 7.79 8.81
N ALA A 5 -11.83 7.36 9.38
CA ALA A 5 -11.73 7.09 10.82
C ALA A 5 -10.35 7.49 11.39
N GLY A 6 -10.16 7.29 12.70
CA GLY A 6 -8.92 7.58 13.40
C GLY A 6 -8.75 9.07 13.77
N SER A 7 -7.51 9.46 14.04
CA SER A 7 -7.13 10.79 14.54
C SER A 7 -7.48 11.95 13.60
N PHE A 8 -7.58 11.67 12.29
CA PHE A 8 -7.92 12.68 11.27
C PHE A 8 -9.33 12.52 10.70
N ARG A 9 -10.22 11.77 11.37
CA ARG A 9 -11.59 11.51 10.90
C ARG A 9 -12.27 12.77 10.38
N SER A 10 -13.00 12.63 9.26
CA SER A 10 -13.79 13.67 8.57
C SER A 10 -12.97 14.80 7.93
N ARG A 11 -11.64 14.84 8.07
CA ARG A 11 -10.80 15.83 7.39
C ARG A 11 -10.84 15.61 5.88
N LYS A 12 -11.06 16.68 5.14
CA LYS A 12 -11.12 16.66 3.67
C LYS A 12 -9.71 16.46 3.10
N LEU A 13 -9.61 15.68 2.04
CA LEU A 13 -8.39 15.48 1.26
C LEU A 13 -8.56 16.12 -0.12
N ILE A 14 -7.49 16.74 -0.59
CA ILE A 14 -7.39 17.35 -1.91
C ILE A 14 -7.20 16.24 -2.95
N ALA A 15 -7.92 16.33 -4.06
CA ALA A 15 -7.70 15.51 -5.25
C ALA A 15 -7.12 16.38 -6.36
N PRO A 16 -6.26 15.85 -7.26
CA PRO A 16 -5.77 16.58 -8.42
C PRO A 16 -6.95 17.03 -9.30
N ARG A 17 -6.87 18.23 -9.86
CA ARG A 17 -7.86 18.69 -10.83
C ARG A 17 -7.64 17.94 -12.15
N GLY A 18 -8.70 17.33 -12.70
CA GLY A 18 -8.69 16.79 -14.07
C GLY A 18 -8.02 15.44 -14.25
N SER A 19 -7.60 14.73 -13.20
CA SER A 19 -7.12 13.36 -13.35
C SER A 19 -8.29 12.41 -13.61
N GLY A 20 -8.28 11.73 -14.76
CA GLY A 20 -9.24 10.68 -15.13
C GLY A 20 -9.13 9.41 -14.25
N THR A 21 -8.32 9.45 -13.22
CA THR A 21 -8.18 8.37 -12.23
C THR A 21 -9.39 8.39 -11.30
N ARG A 22 -10.11 7.27 -11.23
CA ARG A 22 -11.19 7.05 -10.26
C ARG A 22 -10.55 6.86 -8.88
N PRO A 23 -10.71 7.81 -7.93
CA PRO A 23 -10.16 7.59 -6.58
C PRO A 23 -10.88 6.40 -5.95
N THR A 24 -10.15 5.56 -5.20
CA THR A 24 -10.74 4.54 -4.32
C THR A 24 -11.90 5.15 -3.57
N SER A 25 -13.10 4.62 -3.77
CA SER A 25 -14.30 5.22 -3.17
C SER A 25 -14.19 5.21 -1.64
N ASP A 26 -14.77 6.21 -0.97
CA ASP A 26 -14.82 6.27 0.50
C ASP A 26 -15.35 4.94 1.07
N ARG A 27 -16.35 4.33 0.41
CA ARG A 27 -16.95 3.06 0.80
C ARG A 27 -16.00 1.87 0.66
N LEU A 28 -15.22 1.78 -0.43
CA LEU A 28 -14.27 0.69 -0.62
C LEU A 28 -13.11 0.81 0.37
N ARG A 29 -12.63 2.04 0.60
CA ARG A 29 -11.60 2.31 1.60
C ARG A 29 -12.09 1.98 3.02
N GLU A 30 -13.34 2.27 3.36
CA GLU A 30 -13.95 1.86 4.62
C GLU A 30 -13.96 0.33 4.75
N THR A 31 -14.39 -0.38 3.71
CA THR A 31 -14.39 -1.85 3.68
C THR A 31 -12.98 -2.42 3.86
N LEU A 32 -11.99 -1.89 3.12
CA LEU A 32 -10.58 -2.27 3.25
C LEU A 32 -10.12 -2.14 4.70
N PHE A 33 -10.28 -0.97 5.29
CA PHE A 33 -9.79 -0.72 6.64
C PHE A 33 -10.59 -1.40 7.75
N ASN A 34 -11.85 -1.79 7.52
CA ASN A 34 -12.58 -2.65 8.44
C ASN A 34 -11.97 -4.07 8.48
N ILE A 35 -11.50 -4.57 7.33
CA ILE A 35 -10.78 -5.87 7.27
C ILE A 35 -9.40 -5.75 7.91
N LEU A 36 -8.70 -4.64 7.69
CA LEU A 36 -7.35 -4.41 8.23
C LEU A 36 -7.36 -3.99 9.71
N ALA A 37 -8.52 -3.66 10.30
CA ALA A 37 -8.62 -3.11 11.65
C ALA A 37 -7.81 -3.86 12.73
N PRO A 38 -7.77 -5.21 12.74
CA PRO A 38 -7.00 -5.94 13.76
C PRO A 38 -5.48 -5.81 13.62
N ARG A 39 -4.98 -5.28 12.48
CA ARG A 39 -3.57 -5.29 12.09
C ARG A 39 -2.98 -3.91 11.87
N ILE A 40 -3.81 -2.84 11.85
CA ILE A 40 -3.39 -1.52 11.41
C ILE A 40 -2.60 -0.75 12.46
N ALA A 41 -2.97 -0.89 13.75
CA ALA A 41 -2.28 -0.18 14.82
C ALA A 41 -0.84 -0.71 14.99
N GLY A 42 0.13 0.20 14.92
CA GLY A 42 1.55 -0.12 15.02
C GLY A 42 2.14 -0.84 13.80
N CYS A 43 1.37 -1.03 12.72
CA CYS A 43 1.88 -1.68 11.51
C CYS A 43 2.76 -0.74 10.68
N ARG A 44 3.59 -1.35 9.85
CA ARG A 44 4.33 -0.69 8.77
C ARG A 44 3.62 -0.96 7.46
N PHE A 45 3.10 0.08 6.86
CA PHE A 45 2.21 0.04 5.72
C PHE A 45 2.89 0.54 4.44
N ALA A 46 2.74 -0.15 3.32
CA ALA A 46 3.18 0.32 2.02
C ALA A 46 1.96 0.63 1.13
N ASP A 47 1.81 1.90 0.75
CA ASP A 47 0.80 2.40 -0.19
C ASP A 47 1.47 2.54 -1.57
N LEU A 48 1.33 1.51 -2.39
CA LEU A 48 1.93 1.43 -3.71
C LEU A 48 0.95 1.97 -4.75
N TYR A 49 1.41 2.86 -5.62
CA TYR A 49 0.56 3.69 -6.52
C TYR A 49 -0.34 4.63 -5.73
N ALA A 50 0.26 5.33 -4.76
CA ALA A 50 -0.45 6.02 -3.67
C ALA A 50 -1.36 7.18 -4.11
N GLY A 51 -1.19 7.70 -5.33
CA GLY A 51 -2.01 8.79 -5.83
C GLY A 51 -1.96 10.00 -4.89
N THR A 52 -3.10 10.38 -4.36
CA THR A 52 -3.23 11.50 -3.40
C THR A 52 -2.82 11.15 -1.97
N GLY A 53 -2.38 9.92 -1.74
CA GLY A 53 -2.04 9.39 -0.42
C GLY A 53 -3.24 9.01 0.45
N ALA A 54 -4.44 8.90 -0.12
CA ALA A 54 -5.67 8.74 0.67
C ALA A 54 -5.69 7.45 1.49
N VAL A 55 -5.14 6.35 0.97
CA VAL A 55 -5.10 5.06 1.67
C VAL A 55 -4.02 5.09 2.76
N GLY A 56 -2.81 5.51 2.45
CA GLY A 56 -1.75 5.61 3.45
C GLY A 56 -2.04 6.64 4.55
N ILE A 57 -2.69 7.78 4.22
CA ILE A 57 -3.14 8.76 5.22
C ILE A 57 -4.22 8.16 6.13
N GLU A 58 -5.13 7.34 5.60
CA GLU A 58 -6.10 6.60 6.41
C GLU A 58 -5.39 5.61 7.35
N ALA A 59 -4.32 4.93 6.87
CA ALA A 59 -3.50 4.04 7.69
C ALA A 59 -2.83 4.81 8.84
N ILE A 60 -2.21 5.96 8.57
CA ILE A 60 -1.64 6.85 9.61
C ILE A 60 -2.73 7.27 10.61
N SER A 61 -3.89 7.69 10.10
CA SER A 61 -5.02 8.12 10.95
C SER A 61 -5.49 7.03 11.91
N ARG A 62 -5.34 5.76 11.53
CA ARG A 62 -5.71 4.59 12.33
C ARG A 62 -4.58 4.00 13.15
N GLY A 63 -3.41 4.67 13.18
CA GLY A 63 -2.31 4.32 14.06
C GLY A 63 -1.23 3.43 13.44
N ALA A 64 -1.08 3.40 12.13
CA ALA A 64 0.11 2.80 11.51
C ALA A 64 1.38 3.50 12.04
N GLU A 65 2.42 2.72 12.34
CA GLU A 65 3.71 3.23 12.85
C GLU A 65 4.47 3.98 11.75
N HIS A 66 4.48 3.41 10.55
CA HIS A 66 5.15 4.00 9.40
C HIS A 66 4.41 3.68 8.10
N VAL A 67 4.36 4.65 7.17
CA VAL A 67 3.77 4.48 5.85
C VAL A 67 4.78 4.86 4.77
N TRP A 68 5.07 3.93 3.87
CA TRP A 68 5.77 4.22 2.62
C TRP A 68 4.75 4.51 1.52
N PHE A 69 4.82 5.70 0.95
CA PHE A 69 4.07 6.08 -0.24
C PHE A 69 4.95 5.93 -1.46
N ALA A 70 4.50 5.23 -2.49
CA ALA A 70 5.15 5.18 -3.79
C ALA A 70 4.25 5.81 -4.85
N GLU A 71 4.70 6.90 -5.45
CA GLU A 71 3.98 7.63 -6.50
C GLU A 71 5.00 8.30 -7.42
N ARG A 72 4.70 8.43 -8.72
CA ARG A 72 5.59 9.07 -9.70
C ARG A 72 4.95 10.24 -10.45
N ALA A 73 3.63 10.35 -10.43
CA ALA A 73 2.91 11.39 -11.12
C ALA A 73 2.95 12.71 -10.32
N GLU A 74 3.59 13.74 -10.85
CA GLU A 74 3.76 15.02 -10.15
C GLU A 74 2.46 15.66 -9.65
N PRO A 75 1.33 15.64 -10.41
CA PRO A 75 0.07 16.16 -9.88
C PRO A 75 -0.45 15.40 -8.65
N ALA A 76 -0.22 14.08 -8.59
CA ALA A 76 -0.61 13.25 -7.46
C ALA A 76 0.32 13.50 -6.25
N LEU A 77 1.63 13.58 -6.48
CA LEU A 77 2.63 13.94 -5.47
C LEU A 77 2.34 15.32 -4.85
N ALA A 78 2.03 16.32 -5.67
CA ALA A 78 1.67 17.65 -5.18
C ALA A 78 0.42 17.61 -4.29
N ALA A 79 -0.62 16.86 -4.69
CA ALA A 79 -1.83 16.68 -3.88
C ALA A 79 -1.53 15.92 -2.57
N MET A 80 -0.71 14.87 -2.62
CA MET A 80 -0.29 14.10 -1.44
C MET A 80 0.47 15.00 -0.44
N ARG A 81 1.45 15.75 -0.90
CA ARG A 81 2.22 16.71 -0.05
C ARG A 81 1.29 17.74 0.58
N ALA A 82 0.35 18.30 -0.19
CA ALA A 82 -0.64 19.24 0.33
C ALA A 82 -1.56 18.60 1.39
N ASN A 83 -1.97 17.35 1.21
CA ASN A 83 -2.78 16.59 2.17
C ASN A 83 -2.01 16.34 3.47
N LEU A 84 -0.77 15.86 3.41
CA LEU A 84 0.09 15.63 4.58
C LEU A 84 0.31 16.94 5.36
N THR A 85 0.61 18.04 4.66
CA THR A 85 0.79 19.36 5.25
C THR A 85 -0.48 19.88 5.94
N ALA A 86 -1.64 19.81 5.26
CA ALA A 86 -2.92 20.25 5.78
C ALA A 86 -3.35 19.48 7.05
N LEU A 87 -2.95 18.21 7.14
CA LEU A 87 -3.19 17.35 8.30
C LEU A 87 -2.10 17.48 9.38
N LYS A 88 -1.04 18.26 9.12
CA LYS A 88 0.13 18.41 10.01
C LYS A 88 0.82 17.07 10.30
N ILE A 89 0.84 16.17 9.34
CA ILE A 89 1.57 14.92 9.43
C ILE A 89 3.03 15.22 9.07
N MET A 90 3.92 15.21 10.06
CA MET A 90 5.33 15.62 9.91
C MET A 90 6.31 14.44 10.00
N GLN A 91 5.84 13.27 10.44
CA GLN A 91 6.68 12.07 10.65
C GLN A 91 5.84 10.79 10.51
N GLY A 92 6.50 9.63 10.58
CA GLY A 92 5.84 8.34 10.42
C GLY A 92 5.55 7.99 8.97
N PHE A 93 6.23 8.64 8.00
CA PHE A 93 6.08 8.32 6.60
C PHE A 93 7.35 8.57 5.78
N THR A 94 7.41 7.95 4.62
CA THR A 94 8.41 8.18 3.57
C THR A 94 7.71 8.24 2.23
N VAL A 95 8.10 9.17 1.35
CA VAL A 95 7.60 9.26 -0.03
C VAL A 95 8.70 8.86 -1.00
N GLU A 96 8.46 7.86 -1.83
CA GLU A 96 9.31 7.45 -2.95
C GLU A 96 8.70 7.98 -4.25
N GLU A 97 9.28 9.04 -4.79
CA GLU A 97 8.76 9.78 -5.95
C GLU A 97 9.08 9.12 -7.29
N ARG A 98 9.99 8.13 -7.30
CA ARG A 98 10.33 7.34 -8.50
C ARG A 98 9.39 6.15 -8.70
N GLY A 99 8.39 5.98 -7.83
CA GLY A 99 7.35 4.98 -7.91
C GLY A 99 7.69 3.65 -7.25
N THR A 100 6.76 2.70 -7.40
CA THR A 100 6.72 1.42 -6.70
C THR A 100 7.99 0.59 -6.84
N GLY A 101 8.51 0.43 -8.06
CA GLY A 101 9.72 -0.38 -8.29
C GLY A 101 10.94 0.14 -7.53
N ALA A 102 11.13 1.46 -7.50
CA ALA A 102 12.24 2.09 -6.79
C ALA A 102 12.13 1.93 -5.26
N LEU A 103 10.90 2.05 -4.72
CA LEU A 103 10.64 1.81 -3.29
C LEU A 103 11.01 0.37 -2.91
N LEU A 104 10.45 -0.61 -3.61
CA LEU A 104 10.65 -2.03 -3.30
C LEU A 104 12.13 -2.44 -3.44
N GLU A 105 12.82 -1.91 -4.45
CA GLU A 105 14.26 -2.14 -4.62
C GLU A 105 15.09 -1.54 -3.48
N ARG A 106 14.77 -0.31 -3.05
CA ARG A 106 15.42 0.35 -1.92
C ARG A 106 15.24 -0.44 -0.63
N LEU A 107 14.00 -0.85 -0.33
CA LEU A 107 13.69 -1.64 0.87
C LEU A 107 14.41 -3.00 0.86
N ALA A 108 14.45 -3.68 -0.30
CA ALA A 108 15.17 -4.95 -0.42
C ALA A 108 16.67 -4.79 -0.15
N LYS A 109 17.30 -3.73 -0.67
CA LYS A 109 18.72 -3.42 -0.38
C LYS A 109 18.96 -3.16 1.11
N LEU A 110 18.06 -2.46 1.79
CA LEU A 110 18.14 -2.22 3.23
C LEU A 110 17.97 -3.51 4.02
N ALA A 111 16.98 -4.34 3.68
CA ALA A 111 16.76 -5.62 4.34
C ALA A 111 17.96 -6.56 4.23
N MET A 112 18.64 -6.60 3.08
CA MET A 112 19.87 -7.38 2.90
C MET A 112 20.98 -6.88 3.81
N LYS A 113 21.25 -5.58 3.87
CA LYS A 113 22.28 -4.99 4.74
C LYS A 113 22.01 -5.26 6.21
N SER A 114 20.77 -5.09 6.67
CA SER A 114 20.36 -5.36 8.05
C SER A 114 20.48 -6.85 8.41
N SER A 115 20.27 -7.74 7.44
CA SER A 115 20.48 -9.18 7.63
C SER A 115 21.95 -9.52 7.80
N GLU A 116 22.84 -8.92 7.00
CA GLU A 116 24.29 -9.09 7.12
C GLU A 116 24.84 -8.54 8.45
N ALA A 117 24.26 -7.45 8.94
CA ALA A 117 24.62 -6.83 10.23
C ALA A 117 24.04 -7.56 11.45
N ALA A 118 23.29 -8.67 11.27
CA ALA A 118 22.58 -9.42 12.31
C ALA A 118 21.65 -8.56 13.19
N GLU A 119 21.09 -7.48 12.63
CA GLU A 119 20.18 -6.60 13.35
C GLU A 119 18.87 -7.32 13.75
N PRO A 120 18.26 -6.94 14.89
CA PRO A 120 16.95 -7.47 15.28
C PRO A 120 15.90 -7.23 14.20
N VAL A 121 14.98 -8.17 14.02
CA VAL A 121 13.90 -8.09 13.00
C VAL A 121 13.10 -6.78 13.10
N ARG A 122 12.91 -6.24 14.31
CA ARG A 122 12.22 -4.95 14.54
C ARG A 122 13.01 -3.72 14.06
N ALA A 123 14.34 -3.82 14.01
CA ALA A 123 15.18 -2.74 13.46
C ALA A 123 15.17 -2.72 11.92
N ARG A 124 14.71 -3.81 11.28
CA ARG A 124 14.62 -3.91 9.83
C ARG A 124 13.38 -3.18 9.34
N GLU A 125 13.50 -2.48 8.23
CA GLU A 125 12.37 -1.83 7.55
C GLU A 125 11.48 -2.85 6.82
N LEU A 126 10.84 -3.76 7.58
CA LEU A 126 9.95 -4.79 7.05
C LEU A 126 8.50 -4.30 7.03
N ILE A 127 7.74 -4.76 6.05
CA ILE A 127 6.37 -4.34 5.79
C ILE A 127 5.40 -5.39 6.34
N ASP A 128 4.40 -4.93 7.10
CA ASP A 128 3.29 -5.76 7.59
C ASP A 128 2.13 -5.81 6.60
N LEU A 129 1.81 -4.67 6.00
CA LEU A 129 0.68 -4.51 5.10
C LEU A 129 1.09 -3.77 3.83
N VAL A 130 0.75 -4.35 2.68
CA VAL A 130 0.93 -3.73 1.36
C VAL A 130 -0.44 -3.50 0.74
N TYR A 131 -0.66 -2.32 0.22
CA TYR A 131 -1.80 -2.00 -0.65
C TYR A 131 -1.29 -1.51 -1.99
N LEU A 132 -1.89 -1.97 -3.07
CA LEU A 132 -1.56 -1.53 -4.43
C LEU A 132 -2.84 -1.32 -5.25
N ASP A 133 -2.86 -0.18 -5.97
CA ASP A 133 -3.95 0.23 -6.85
C ASP A 133 -3.36 0.89 -8.13
N PRO A 134 -2.68 0.12 -8.98
CA PRO A 134 -2.23 0.64 -10.27
C PRO A 134 -3.44 0.94 -11.17
N PRO A 135 -3.28 1.78 -12.22
CA PRO A 135 -4.34 1.97 -13.20
C PRO A 135 -4.83 0.62 -13.73
N TRP A 136 -6.15 0.39 -13.75
CA TRP A 136 -6.73 -0.92 -14.08
C TRP A 136 -6.38 -1.41 -15.48
N GLU A 137 -6.11 -0.48 -16.41
CA GLU A 137 -5.66 -0.80 -17.77
C GLU A 137 -4.19 -1.23 -17.83
N ALA A 138 -3.44 -1.05 -16.74
CA ALA A 138 -2.02 -1.36 -16.67
C ALA A 138 -1.78 -2.77 -16.08
N GLU A 139 -2.30 -3.82 -16.74
CA GLU A 139 -2.16 -5.22 -16.29
C GLU A 139 -0.71 -5.60 -15.98
N ALA A 140 0.24 -5.13 -16.81
CA ALA A 140 1.66 -5.38 -16.62
C ALA A 140 2.23 -4.83 -15.28
N GLU A 141 1.62 -3.80 -14.69
CA GLU A 141 2.04 -3.27 -13.40
C GLU A 141 1.64 -4.22 -12.24
N TYR A 142 0.50 -4.92 -12.36
CA TYR A 142 0.13 -5.96 -11.39
C TYR A 142 1.12 -7.12 -11.46
N GLU A 143 1.36 -7.68 -12.64
CA GLU A 143 2.31 -8.77 -12.87
C GLU A 143 3.69 -8.43 -12.30
N LYS A 144 4.21 -7.26 -12.64
CA LYS A 144 5.52 -6.78 -12.21
C LYS A 144 5.61 -6.61 -10.70
N THR A 145 4.64 -5.92 -10.10
CA THR A 145 4.68 -5.58 -8.66
C THR A 145 4.40 -6.81 -7.81
N MET A 146 3.36 -7.58 -8.14
CA MET A 146 3.02 -8.80 -7.41
C MET A 146 4.07 -9.88 -7.60
N GLY A 147 4.65 -10.02 -8.81
CA GLY A 147 5.75 -10.93 -9.08
C GLY A 147 7.00 -10.59 -8.28
N LEU A 148 7.31 -9.28 -8.12
CA LEU A 148 8.42 -8.85 -7.27
C LEU A 148 8.15 -9.15 -5.79
N LEU A 149 6.95 -8.83 -5.28
CA LEU A 149 6.55 -9.12 -3.90
C LEU A 149 6.53 -10.62 -3.60
N GLY A 150 6.15 -11.47 -4.57
CA GLY A 150 6.13 -12.92 -4.45
C GLY A 150 7.47 -13.60 -4.73
N SER A 151 8.54 -12.86 -5.01
CA SER A 151 9.90 -13.37 -5.19
C SER A 151 10.65 -13.46 -3.86
N ALA A 152 11.81 -14.14 -3.85
CA ALA A 152 12.73 -14.16 -2.71
C ALA A 152 13.11 -12.75 -2.24
N ARG A 153 13.22 -11.78 -3.17
CA ARG A 153 13.47 -10.38 -2.85
C ARG A 153 12.29 -9.74 -2.11
N GLY A 154 11.06 -9.98 -2.56
CA GLY A 154 9.85 -9.51 -1.86
C GLY A 154 9.72 -10.14 -0.48
N ARG A 155 10.00 -11.43 -0.34
CA ARG A 155 10.03 -12.13 0.95
C ARG A 155 10.98 -11.46 1.95
N SER A 156 12.11 -10.92 1.51
CA SER A 156 13.08 -10.26 2.40
C SER A 156 12.60 -8.95 3.02
N ILE A 157 11.56 -8.32 2.46
CA ILE A 157 10.99 -7.05 2.95
C ILE A 157 9.64 -7.21 3.63
N LEU A 158 9.05 -8.40 3.60
CA LEU A 158 7.77 -8.69 4.23
C LEU A 158 7.97 -9.42 5.55
N VAL A 159 7.23 -9.05 6.58
CA VAL A 159 7.24 -9.82 7.84
C VAL A 159 6.54 -11.18 7.63
N PRO A 160 6.86 -12.22 8.44
CA PRO A 160 6.03 -13.42 8.49
C PRO A 160 4.58 -13.06 8.78
N GLY A 161 3.66 -13.54 7.93
CA GLY A 161 2.24 -13.21 8.02
C GLY A 161 1.85 -11.83 7.46
N ALA A 162 2.73 -11.16 6.72
CA ALA A 162 2.38 -9.96 5.98
C ALA A 162 1.19 -10.19 5.04
N MET A 163 0.40 -9.15 4.81
CA MET A 163 -0.74 -9.19 3.90
C MET A 163 -0.52 -8.22 2.75
N VAL A 164 -0.74 -8.68 1.54
CA VAL A 164 -0.73 -7.85 0.33
C VAL A 164 -2.16 -7.75 -0.18
N VAL A 165 -2.64 -6.53 -0.40
CA VAL A 165 -3.99 -6.26 -0.90
C VAL A 165 -3.88 -5.53 -2.23
N ALA A 166 -4.46 -6.09 -3.28
CA ALA A 166 -4.55 -5.47 -4.60
C ALA A 166 -5.98 -5.03 -4.87
N GLU A 167 -6.19 -3.73 -5.15
CA GLU A 167 -7.42 -3.23 -5.74
C GLU A 167 -7.33 -3.40 -7.25
N HIS A 168 -8.40 -3.91 -7.87
CA HIS A 168 -8.47 -4.12 -9.32
C HIS A 168 -9.92 -4.10 -9.81
N SER A 169 -10.12 -4.14 -11.14
CA SER A 169 -11.46 -4.28 -11.72
C SER A 169 -12.10 -5.59 -11.30
N SER A 170 -13.37 -5.55 -10.83
CA SER A 170 -14.13 -6.76 -10.49
C SER A 170 -14.42 -7.67 -11.70
N LYS A 171 -14.22 -7.15 -12.92
CA LYS A 171 -14.40 -7.87 -14.18
C LYS A 171 -13.14 -8.61 -14.64
N VAL A 172 -11.97 -8.21 -14.11
CA VAL A 172 -10.67 -8.81 -14.46
C VAL A 172 -10.06 -9.39 -13.19
N PRO A 173 -10.29 -10.68 -12.91
CA PRO A 173 -9.72 -11.32 -11.73
C PRO A 173 -8.20 -11.40 -11.84
N LEU A 174 -7.51 -11.21 -10.73
CA LEU A 174 -6.07 -11.42 -10.65
C LEU A 174 -5.75 -12.92 -10.46
N PRO A 175 -4.56 -13.38 -10.89
CA PRO A 175 -4.09 -14.74 -10.64
C PRO A 175 -4.14 -15.13 -9.16
N GLU A 176 -4.45 -16.39 -8.88
CA GLU A 176 -4.47 -16.93 -7.50
C GLU A 176 -3.07 -16.99 -6.88
N ARG A 177 -2.01 -16.90 -7.69
CA ARG A 177 -0.63 -16.98 -7.24
C ARG A 177 0.29 -16.05 -8.03
N PHE A 178 1.20 -15.40 -7.28
CA PHE A 178 2.34 -14.65 -7.83
C PHE A 178 3.61 -15.10 -7.08
N GLY A 179 4.33 -16.07 -7.61
CA GLY A 179 5.47 -16.66 -6.92
C GLY A 179 5.06 -17.29 -5.57
N GLU A 180 5.61 -16.78 -4.47
CA GLU A 180 5.29 -17.24 -3.11
C GLU A 180 4.01 -16.60 -2.53
N LEU A 181 3.45 -15.58 -3.17
CA LEU A 181 2.18 -15.00 -2.76
C LEU A 181 1.01 -15.86 -3.25
N VAL A 182 0.15 -16.24 -2.33
CA VAL A 182 -1.08 -17.03 -2.60
C VAL A 182 -2.28 -16.20 -2.20
N GLN A 183 -3.30 -16.18 -3.08
CA GLN A 183 -4.55 -15.51 -2.81
C GLN A 183 -5.30 -16.22 -1.69
N THR A 184 -5.68 -15.47 -0.67
CA THR A 184 -6.42 -15.99 0.50
C THR A 184 -7.89 -15.62 0.45
N ARG A 185 -8.21 -14.51 -0.22
CA ARG A 185 -9.58 -13.98 -0.29
C ARG A 185 -9.72 -12.99 -1.45
N THR A 186 -10.91 -12.92 -2.03
CA THR A 186 -11.34 -11.80 -2.89
C THR A 186 -12.68 -11.25 -2.39
N LEU A 187 -12.80 -9.92 -2.38
CA LEU A 187 -14.04 -9.20 -2.06
C LEU A 187 -14.38 -8.28 -3.23
N LYS A 188 -15.59 -8.42 -3.78
CA LYS A 188 -16.08 -7.54 -4.86
C LYS A 188 -17.02 -6.48 -4.30
N GLN A 189 -16.87 -5.25 -4.77
CA GLN A 189 -17.73 -4.12 -4.40
C GLN A 189 -17.94 -3.18 -5.58
N GLY A 190 -19.04 -3.34 -6.26
CA GLY A 190 -19.33 -2.66 -7.53
C GLY A 190 -18.36 -3.07 -8.62
N ASP A 191 -17.76 -2.08 -9.29
CA ASP A 191 -16.78 -2.32 -10.36
C ASP A 191 -15.37 -2.64 -9.82
N ALA A 192 -15.13 -2.50 -8.52
CA ALA A 192 -13.85 -2.79 -7.89
C ALA A 192 -13.86 -4.14 -7.17
N ALA A 193 -12.67 -4.71 -7.02
CA ALA A 193 -12.41 -5.86 -6.17
C ALA A 193 -11.13 -5.64 -5.36
N LEU A 194 -11.11 -6.23 -4.16
CA LEU A 194 -9.91 -6.33 -3.31
C LEU A 194 -9.52 -7.79 -3.26
N SER A 195 -8.34 -8.12 -3.79
CA SER A 195 -7.74 -9.45 -3.68
C SER A 195 -6.64 -9.43 -2.63
N PHE A 196 -6.73 -10.34 -1.67
CA PHE A 196 -5.83 -10.46 -0.51
C PHE A 196 -4.89 -11.62 -0.73
N TYR A 197 -3.61 -11.41 -0.48
CA TYR A 197 -2.56 -12.40 -0.62
C TYR A 197 -1.72 -12.48 0.65
N ALA A 198 -1.18 -13.65 0.92
CA ALA A 198 -0.18 -13.90 1.94
C ALA A 198 0.95 -14.76 1.37
N LEU A 199 2.12 -14.72 2.00
CA LEU A 199 3.20 -15.65 1.68
C LEU A 199 2.74 -17.08 2.00
N ALA A 200 3.04 -18.01 1.12
CA ALA A 200 2.80 -19.44 1.37
C ALA A 200 3.51 -19.86 2.66
N VAL A 201 2.80 -20.55 3.54
CA VAL A 201 3.39 -21.19 4.70
C VAL A 201 4.05 -22.47 4.20
N GLU A 202 5.35 -22.65 4.46
CA GLU A 202 6.07 -23.91 4.21
C GLU A 202 5.58 -25.01 5.11
#